data_a73db3b552cfb3894d65d0c023b38961
#
_entry.id   a73db3b552cfb3894d65d0c023b38961
#
_cell.length_a   1.000
_cell.length_b   1.000
_cell.length_c   1.000
_cell.angle_alpha   90.00
_cell.angle_beta   90.00
_cell.angle_gamma   90.00
#
_symmetry.space_group_name_H-M   'P 1'
#
loop_
_entity.id
_entity.type
_entity.pdbx_description
1 polymer ?
#
loop_
_entity_poly.entity_id
_entity_poly.type
_entity_poly.pdbx_seq_one_letter_code
_entity_poly.pdbx_strand_id
1 'polypeptide(L)'
;MLADGAIVCATLADLAGRADVIITMLPDTPDVEKAWFDPGGIAAGLVPGKVVIDMSSISPIATKEFANRIEAKEAGYLDAPVSGGEVARRMPRSRSWPAVLTEIDSLRQTGKETASIDPVSYGAYFA
;
A
#
# COMPACT_ATOMS: atom_id res chain seq x y z
N MET A 1 -21.31 5.10 7.63
CA MET A 1 -20.75 5.74 6.43
C MET A 1 -20.43 7.18 6.78
N LEU A 2 -19.25 7.64 6.44
CA LEU A 2 -18.88 9.04 6.65
C LEU A 2 -19.52 9.94 5.59
N ALA A 3 -19.57 11.28 5.84
CA ALA A 3 -20.26 12.24 4.99
C ALA A 3 -19.81 12.22 3.51
N ASP A 4 -18.56 11.88 3.24
CA ASP A 4 -17.99 11.84 1.89
C ASP A 4 -18.09 10.46 1.20
N GLY A 5 -18.98 9.59 1.67
CA GLY A 5 -19.16 8.26 1.10
C GLY A 5 -18.17 7.21 1.58
N ALA A 6 -17.28 7.54 2.51
CA ALA A 6 -16.36 6.59 3.09
C ALA A 6 -17.09 5.56 3.96
N ILE A 7 -16.67 4.31 3.88
CA ILE A 7 -17.22 3.19 4.67
C ILE A 7 -16.27 2.89 5.82
N VAL A 8 -16.82 2.86 7.02
CA VAL A 8 -16.08 2.43 8.22
C VAL A 8 -16.12 0.91 8.32
N CYS A 9 -14.95 0.30 8.40
CA CYS A 9 -14.78 -1.13 8.62
C CYS A 9 -14.49 -1.42 10.10
N ALA A 10 -14.96 -2.57 10.59
CA ALA A 10 -14.77 -2.95 11.99
C ALA A 10 -13.33 -3.38 12.27
N THR A 11 -12.66 -3.99 11.31
CA THR A 11 -11.28 -4.46 11.40
C THR A 11 -10.53 -4.17 10.10
N LEU A 12 -9.19 -4.25 10.14
CA LEU A 12 -8.36 -4.15 8.94
C LEU A 12 -8.57 -5.34 8.00
N ALA A 13 -8.88 -6.51 8.54
CA ALA A 13 -9.24 -7.68 7.75
C ALA A 13 -10.56 -7.47 6.98
N ASP A 14 -11.58 -6.85 7.60
CA ASP A 14 -12.84 -6.49 6.92
C ASP A 14 -12.58 -5.47 5.80
N LEU A 15 -11.74 -4.45 6.06
CA LEU A 15 -11.31 -3.51 5.05
C LEU A 15 -10.62 -4.20 3.88
N ALA A 16 -9.65 -5.06 4.16
CA ALA A 16 -8.91 -5.78 3.13
C ALA A 16 -9.81 -6.75 2.33
N GLY A 17 -10.80 -7.34 2.99
CA GLY A 17 -11.79 -8.19 2.31
C GLY A 17 -12.65 -7.45 1.29
N ARG A 18 -12.96 -6.17 1.55
CA ARG A 18 -13.82 -5.33 0.71
C ARG A 18 -13.07 -4.57 -0.38
N ALA A 19 -11.83 -4.17 -0.13
CA ALA A 19 -11.03 -3.37 -1.05
C ALA A 19 -10.24 -4.27 -2.01
N ASP A 20 -10.09 -3.87 -3.26
CA ASP A 20 -9.19 -4.50 -4.23
C ASP A 20 -7.78 -3.97 -4.12
N VAL A 21 -7.62 -2.72 -3.74
CA VAL A 21 -6.34 -2.04 -3.50
C VAL A 21 -6.34 -1.50 -2.08
N ILE A 22 -5.35 -1.90 -1.30
CA ILE A 22 -5.16 -1.48 0.09
C ILE A 22 -3.93 -0.58 0.14
N ILE A 23 -4.10 0.62 0.68
CA ILE A 23 -3.00 1.58 0.82
C ILE A 23 -2.72 1.77 2.31
N THR A 24 -1.47 1.64 2.70
CA THR A 24 -1.00 1.92 4.06
C THR A 24 -0.01 3.07 4.08
N MET A 25 -0.08 3.91 5.11
CA MET A 25 0.88 4.96 5.38
C MET A 25 0.99 5.12 6.90
N LEU A 26 1.97 4.47 7.49
CA LEU A 26 2.14 4.33 8.93
C LEU A 26 3.52 4.87 9.36
N PRO A 27 3.68 5.29 10.63
CA PRO A 27 4.87 6.00 11.08
C PRO A 27 6.15 5.19 11.04
N ASP A 28 6.10 3.89 11.36
CA ASP A 28 7.30 3.07 11.53
C ASP A 28 7.04 1.59 11.27
N THR A 29 8.12 0.81 11.15
CA THR A 29 8.12 -0.63 10.87
C THR A 29 7.22 -1.43 11.82
N PRO A 30 7.27 -1.26 13.16
CA PRO A 30 6.40 -2.01 14.07
C PRO A 30 4.91 -1.73 13.86
N ASP A 31 4.56 -0.50 13.46
CA ASP A 31 3.17 -0.12 13.20
C ASP A 31 2.64 -0.80 11.94
N VAL A 32 3.47 -0.87 10.89
CA VAL A 32 3.16 -1.59 9.65
C VAL A 32 2.99 -3.09 9.95
N GLU A 33 3.91 -3.69 10.69
CA GLU A 33 3.86 -5.10 11.03
C GLU A 33 2.57 -5.47 11.76
N LYS A 34 2.20 -4.68 12.77
CA LYS A 34 0.96 -4.87 13.53
C LYS A 34 -0.27 -4.72 12.65
N ALA A 35 -0.35 -3.65 11.86
CA ALA A 35 -1.50 -3.41 11.01
C ALA A 35 -1.72 -4.53 9.98
N TRP A 36 -0.66 -5.16 9.54
CA TRP A 36 -0.75 -6.18 8.50
C TRP A 36 -0.91 -7.58 9.05
N PHE A 37 -0.19 -7.94 10.11
CA PHE A 37 -0.01 -9.33 10.51
C PHE A 37 -0.56 -9.71 11.88
N ASP A 38 -0.99 -8.75 12.70
CA ASP A 38 -1.70 -9.05 13.93
C ASP A 38 -3.07 -9.70 13.64
N PRO A 39 -3.66 -10.41 14.61
CA PRO A 39 -5.01 -10.95 14.46
C PRO A 39 -6.02 -9.87 14.05
N GLY A 40 -6.74 -10.08 12.96
CA GLY A 40 -7.65 -9.10 12.36
C GLY A 40 -6.94 -8.02 11.52
N GLY A 41 -5.66 -8.18 11.24
CA GLY A 41 -4.88 -7.31 10.35
C GLY A 41 -5.18 -7.54 8.87
N ILE A 42 -4.57 -6.73 8.02
CA ILE A 42 -4.80 -6.73 6.56
C ILE A 42 -4.59 -8.12 5.96
N ALA A 43 -3.52 -8.81 6.34
CA ALA A 43 -3.18 -10.12 5.79
C ALA A 43 -4.26 -11.18 6.01
N ALA A 44 -5.07 -11.06 7.06
CA ALA A 44 -6.18 -11.98 7.32
C ALA A 44 -7.35 -11.83 6.33
N GLY A 45 -7.50 -10.66 5.74
CA GLY A 45 -8.55 -10.37 4.75
C GLY A 45 -8.09 -10.45 3.30
N LEU A 46 -6.80 -10.68 3.03
CA LEU A 46 -6.28 -10.78 1.67
C LEU A 46 -6.73 -12.07 0.99
N VAL A 47 -7.10 -11.92 -0.27
CA VAL A 47 -7.37 -13.01 -1.20
C VAL A 47 -6.57 -12.78 -2.49
N PRO A 48 -6.37 -13.84 -3.33
CA PRO A 48 -5.66 -13.71 -4.59
C PRO A 48 -6.18 -12.57 -5.47
N GLY A 49 -5.27 -11.83 -6.11
CA GLY A 49 -5.57 -10.72 -7.01
C GLY A 49 -5.73 -9.35 -6.36
N LYS A 50 -5.66 -9.25 -5.02
CA LYS A 50 -5.61 -7.95 -4.33
C LYS A 50 -4.21 -7.34 -4.38
N VAL A 51 -4.11 -6.03 -4.23
CA VAL A 51 -2.84 -5.29 -4.22
C VAL A 51 -2.71 -4.50 -2.93
N VAL A 52 -1.57 -4.63 -2.26
CA VAL A 52 -1.19 -3.82 -1.10
C VAL A 52 -0.11 -2.82 -1.53
N ILE A 53 -0.33 -1.56 -1.24
CA ILE A 53 0.62 -0.47 -1.50
C ILE A 53 1.05 0.09 -0.15
N ASP A 54 2.32 -0.06 0.17
CA ASP A 54 2.88 0.56 1.37
C ASP A 54 3.60 1.87 1.02
N MET A 55 3.10 2.95 1.55
CA MET A 55 3.67 4.28 1.37
C MET A 55 4.46 4.73 2.60
N SER A 56 4.63 3.85 3.56
CA SER A 56 5.40 4.08 4.78
C SER A 56 6.90 4.10 4.48
N SER A 57 7.63 4.93 5.19
CA SER A 57 9.10 4.94 5.15
C SER A 57 9.63 4.03 6.26
N ILE A 58 9.84 2.76 5.95
CA ILE A 58 10.24 1.72 6.90
C ILE A 58 11.57 1.06 6.51
N SER A 59 12.04 0.13 7.34
CA SER A 59 13.25 -0.64 7.08
C SER A 59 13.16 -1.41 5.76
N PRO A 60 14.14 -1.29 4.85
CA PRO A 60 14.18 -2.06 3.60
C PRO A 60 14.21 -3.58 3.81
N ILE A 61 14.79 -4.03 4.92
CA ILE A 61 14.83 -5.45 5.27
C ILE A 61 13.43 -5.93 5.63
N ALA A 62 12.71 -5.17 6.46
CA ALA A 62 11.34 -5.47 6.83
C ALA A 62 10.41 -5.42 5.61
N THR A 63 10.59 -4.45 4.71
CA THR A 63 9.83 -4.34 3.46
C THR A 63 9.90 -5.62 2.64
N LYS A 64 11.10 -6.19 2.47
CA LYS A 64 11.27 -7.46 1.74
C LYS A 64 10.59 -8.64 2.42
N GLU A 65 10.67 -8.71 3.74
CA GLU A 65 9.99 -9.76 4.51
C GLU A 65 8.47 -9.64 4.37
N PHE A 66 7.94 -8.44 4.52
CA PHE A 66 6.52 -8.18 4.40
C PHE A 66 6.00 -8.47 2.98
N ALA A 67 6.77 -8.08 1.95
CA ALA A 67 6.47 -8.42 0.58
C ALA A 67 6.31 -9.93 0.37
N ASN A 68 7.28 -10.72 0.83
CA ASN A 68 7.23 -12.18 0.73
C ASN A 68 6.00 -12.76 1.43
N ARG A 69 5.62 -12.23 2.59
CA ARG A 69 4.44 -12.68 3.35
C ARG A 69 3.12 -12.32 2.65
N ILE A 70 3.05 -11.18 1.99
CA ILE A 70 1.88 -10.74 1.20
C ILE A 70 1.77 -11.56 -0.09
N GLU A 71 2.88 -11.73 -0.80
CA GLU A 71 2.93 -12.51 -2.04
C GLU A 71 2.60 -13.99 -1.82
N ALA A 72 2.93 -14.55 -0.66
CA ALA A 72 2.53 -15.90 -0.28
C ALA A 72 1.00 -16.09 -0.21
N LYS A 73 0.24 -15.00 -0.16
CA LYS A 73 -1.23 -14.98 -0.25
C LYS A 73 -1.74 -14.72 -1.67
N GLU A 74 -0.85 -14.76 -2.66
CA GLU A 74 -1.16 -14.45 -4.07
C GLU A 74 -1.71 -13.03 -4.26
N ALA A 75 -1.37 -12.11 -3.36
CA ALA A 75 -1.64 -10.69 -3.45
C ALA A 75 -0.40 -9.94 -3.94
N GLY A 76 -0.59 -8.88 -4.73
CA GLY A 76 0.49 -8.01 -5.16
C GLY A 76 0.96 -7.09 -4.05
N TYR A 77 2.25 -6.78 -4.02
CA TYR A 77 2.85 -5.82 -3.10
C TYR A 77 3.60 -4.74 -3.85
N LEU A 78 3.40 -3.49 -3.45
CA LEU A 78 4.09 -2.34 -4.00
C LEU A 78 4.66 -1.48 -2.87
N ASP A 79 5.99 -1.32 -2.84
CA ASP A 79 6.69 -0.39 -1.97
C ASP A 79 6.78 0.98 -2.66
N ALA A 80 6.06 1.96 -2.12
CA ALA A 80 5.96 3.31 -2.69
C ALA A 80 6.14 4.38 -1.60
N PRO A 81 7.31 4.44 -0.94
CA PRO A 81 7.54 5.40 0.13
C PRO A 81 7.37 6.83 -0.38
N VAL A 82 6.81 7.70 0.45
CA VAL A 82 6.59 9.11 0.12
C VAL A 82 7.68 9.99 0.69
N SER A 83 8.06 11.02 -0.06
CA SER A 83 9.01 12.03 0.37
C SER A 83 8.43 13.44 0.16
N GLY A 84 9.03 14.44 0.83
CA GLY A 84 8.68 15.86 0.66
C GLY A 84 7.64 16.40 1.66
N GLY A 85 7.00 15.58 2.45
CA GLY A 85 6.10 15.99 3.53
C GLY A 85 5.09 17.09 3.13
N GLU A 86 4.92 18.08 3.99
CA GLU A 86 3.96 19.17 3.79
C GLU A 86 4.29 20.07 2.57
N VAL A 87 5.57 20.22 2.24
CA VAL A 87 6.02 21.04 1.10
C VAL A 87 5.57 20.40 -0.23
N ALA A 88 5.70 19.09 -0.34
CA ALA A 88 5.28 18.36 -1.53
C ALA A 88 3.77 18.45 -1.77
N ARG A 89 2.97 18.56 -0.70
CA ARG A 89 1.51 18.71 -0.78
C ARG A 89 1.06 20.01 -1.45
N ARG A 90 1.92 21.02 -1.48
CA ARG A 90 1.64 22.34 -2.10
C ARG A 90 2.12 22.45 -3.55
N MET A 91 2.84 21.46 -4.06
CA MET A 91 3.31 21.44 -5.45
C MET A 91 2.23 20.95 -6.42
N PRO A 92 2.24 21.42 -7.68
CA PRO A 92 1.34 20.89 -8.70
C PRO A 92 1.50 19.37 -8.83
N ARG A 93 0.41 18.67 -9.05
CA ARG A 93 0.38 17.20 -9.21
C ARG A 93 1.51 16.72 -10.11
N SER A 94 2.42 15.95 -9.53
CA SER A 94 3.51 15.37 -10.31
C SER A 94 2.98 14.25 -11.23
N ARG A 95 3.75 13.93 -12.26
CA ARG A 95 3.43 12.92 -13.28
C ARG A 95 3.44 11.47 -12.76
N SER A 96 3.53 11.26 -11.45
CA SER A 96 3.78 9.97 -10.83
C SER A 96 2.59 9.02 -10.78
N TRP A 97 1.37 9.54 -10.69
CA TRP A 97 0.17 8.72 -10.61
C TRP A 97 -0.04 7.78 -11.81
N PRO A 98 0.21 8.18 -13.07
CA PRO A 98 0.10 7.25 -14.20
C PRO A 98 1.04 6.05 -14.08
N ALA A 99 2.24 6.23 -13.55
CA ALA A 99 3.18 5.13 -13.35
C ALA A 99 2.73 4.17 -12.24
N VAL A 100 2.23 4.70 -11.12
CA VAL A 100 1.65 3.87 -10.04
C VAL A 100 0.45 3.07 -10.55
N LEU A 101 -0.45 3.69 -11.32
CA LEU A 101 -1.60 3.00 -11.90
C LEU A 101 -1.18 1.91 -12.88
N THR A 102 -0.18 2.16 -13.72
CA THR A 102 0.37 1.14 -14.64
C THR A 102 0.95 -0.03 -13.87
N GLU A 103 1.66 0.23 -12.77
CA GLU A 103 2.23 -0.81 -11.93
C GLU A 103 1.16 -1.63 -11.21
N ILE A 104 0.11 -1.00 -10.70
CA ILE A 104 -1.05 -1.69 -10.12
C ILE A 104 -1.69 -2.61 -11.15
N ASP A 105 -1.89 -2.14 -12.38
CA ASP A 105 -2.47 -2.95 -13.45
C ASP A 105 -1.55 -4.13 -13.82
N SER A 106 -0.24 -3.92 -13.86
CA SER A 106 0.75 -4.98 -14.10
C SER A 106 0.71 -6.04 -13.00
N LEU A 107 0.69 -5.62 -11.73
CA LEU A 107 0.59 -6.53 -10.58
C LEU A 107 -0.71 -7.34 -10.59
N ARG A 108 -1.83 -6.71 -10.98
CA ARG A 108 -3.13 -7.40 -11.09
C ARG A 108 -3.15 -8.46 -12.20
N GLN A 109 -2.42 -8.22 -13.29
CA GLN A 109 -2.38 -9.13 -14.45
C GLN A 109 -1.39 -10.28 -14.26
N THR A 110 -0.27 -10.03 -13.62
CA THR A 110 0.84 -11.00 -13.54
C THR A 110 0.89 -11.75 -12.22
N GLY A 111 0.34 -11.17 -11.14
CA GLY A 111 0.44 -11.74 -9.79
C GLY A 111 1.89 -11.86 -9.28
N LYS A 112 2.83 -11.25 -9.99
CA LYS A 112 4.26 -11.33 -9.70
C LYS A 112 4.90 -9.95 -9.82
N GLU A 113 5.67 -9.63 -8.88
CA GLU A 113 6.74 -8.64 -8.72
C GLU A 113 6.52 -7.65 -7.60
N THR A 114 7.47 -7.67 -6.70
CA THR A 114 7.72 -6.59 -5.76
C THR A 114 8.33 -5.45 -6.57
N ALA A 115 7.52 -4.52 -7.01
CA ALA A 115 8.03 -3.30 -7.63
C ALA A 115 8.33 -2.29 -6.52
N SER A 116 9.54 -1.78 -6.50
CA SER A 116 9.93 -0.62 -5.70
C SER A 116 9.89 0.61 -6.58
N ILE A 117 9.05 1.56 -6.22
CA ILE A 117 8.98 2.85 -6.91
C ILE A 117 9.95 3.80 -6.22
N ASP A 118 10.94 4.31 -6.97
CA ASP A 118 11.88 5.29 -6.45
C ASP A 118 11.16 6.57 -6.01
N PRO A 119 11.20 6.93 -4.71
CA PRO A 119 10.48 8.09 -4.19
C PRO A 119 10.99 9.42 -4.77
N VAL A 120 12.17 9.46 -5.33
CA VAL A 120 12.72 10.65 -6.01
C VAL A 120 12.04 10.88 -7.35
N SER A 121 11.64 9.79 -8.03
CA SER A 121 10.97 9.84 -9.33
C SER A 121 9.46 10.00 -9.22
N TYR A 122 8.87 9.67 -8.07
CA TYR A 122 7.42 9.62 -7.87
C TYR A 122 7.05 10.34 -6.57
N GLY A 123 6.71 11.62 -6.67
CA GLY A 123 6.05 12.31 -5.57
C GLY A 123 4.61 11.79 -5.44
N ALA A 124 4.33 10.94 -4.48
CA ALA A 124 2.97 10.56 -4.17
C ALA A 124 2.34 11.62 -3.26
N TYR A 125 1.20 12.16 -3.66
CA TYR A 125 0.47 13.17 -2.90
C TYR A 125 -0.85 12.60 -2.43
N PHE A 126 -1.12 12.75 -1.13
CA PHE A 126 -2.42 12.51 -0.55
C PHE A 126 -3.09 13.83 -0.24
N ALA A 127 -4.30 13.96 -0.65
CA ALA A 127 -5.20 14.97 -0.16
C ALA A 127 -5.97 14.43 1.04
#